data_3f7840fedfeed95e5fffbc3f6d1be12f
#
_entry.id   3f7840fedfeed95e5fffbc3f6d1be12f
#
_cell.length_a   1.000
_cell.length_b   1.000
_cell.length_c   1.000
_cell.angle_alpha   90.00
_cell.angle_beta   90.00
_cell.angle_gamma   90.00
#
_symmetry.space_group_name_H-M   'P 1'
#
loop_
_entity.id
_entity.type
_entity.pdbx_description
1 polymer ?
#
loop_
_entity_poly.entity_id
_entity_poly.type
_entity_poly.pdbx_seq_one_letter_code
_entity_poly.pdbx_strand_id
1 'polypeptide(L)'
;MKITKIEIITRSSKLDELMQALNEIGVLGMTVSQVFGCGLQKGHEEVYRGKKYDINLVPKIKIETVICEVPVEKVLDTAQKVLRTGSFGDGKIFVTELSDAVRIRTGQRGADAIKDIPGERKE
;
A
#
# COMPACT_ATOMS: atom_id res chain seq x y z
N MET A 1 -16.71 -14.87 2.13
CA MET A 1 -15.39 -14.44 2.60
C MET A 1 -15.17 -13.01 2.16
N LYS A 2 -14.75 -12.18 3.08
CA LYS A 2 -14.50 -10.78 2.77
C LYS A 2 -13.23 -10.61 1.98
N ILE A 3 -13.24 -9.65 1.08
CA ILE A 3 -12.03 -9.28 0.37
C ILE A 3 -11.69 -7.85 0.77
N THR A 4 -10.44 -7.63 1.08
CA THR A 4 -10.00 -6.38 1.65
C THR A 4 -8.81 -5.85 0.87
N LYS A 5 -8.86 -4.58 0.52
CA LYS A 5 -7.73 -3.93 -0.12
C LYS A 5 -6.90 -3.20 0.93
N ILE A 6 -5.61 -3.43 0.89
CA ILE A 6 -4.65 -2.74 1.73
C ILE A 6 -3.82 -1.86 0.82
N GLU A 7 -3.77 -0.60 1.14
CA GLU A 7 -2.98 0.36 0.37
C GLU A 7 -1.98 1.01 1.29
N ILE A 8 -0.70 0.91 0.95
CA ILE A 8 0.38 1.41 1.78
C ILE A 8 1.13 2.47 1.01
N ILE A 9 1.25 3.66 1.57
CA ILE A 9 2.04 4.73 0.97
C ILE A 9 3.18 5.01 1.94
N THR A 10 4.42 4.81 1.46
CA THR A 10 5.57 4.89 2.34
C THR A 10 6.80 5.32 1.55
N ARG A 11 7.94 5.38 2.21
CA ARG A 11 9.17 5.80 1.55
C ARG A 11 9.70 4.65 0.70
N SER A 12 10.26 5.00 -0.45
CA SER A 12 10.66 3.99 -1.42
C SER A 12 11.83 3.13 -0.93
N SER A 13 12.62 3.62 0.00
CA SER A 13 13.76 2.86 0.49
C SER A 13 13.38 1.59 1.25
N LYS A 14 12.12 1.47 1.64
CA LYS A 14 11.65 0.31 2.39
C LYS A 14 10.95 -0.74 1.53
N LEU A 15 10.91 -0.52 0.21
CA LEU A 15 10.09 -1.36 -0.65
C LEU A 15 10.48 -2.84 -0.60
N ASP A 16 11.77 -3.13 -0.77
CA ASP A 16 12.20 -4.52 -0.83
C ASP A 16 11.93 -5.25 0.47
N GLU A 17 12.22 -4.60 1.58
CA GLU A 17 12.02 -5.19 2.89
C GLU A 17 10.54 -5.45 3.15
N LEU A 18 9.70 -4.51 2.76
CA LEU A 18 8.26 -4.65 2.94
C LEU A 18 7.71 -5.79 2.08
N MET A 19 8.10 -5.85 0.82
CA MET A 19 7.62 -6.90 -0.06
C MET A 19 8.01 -8.27 0.45
N GLN A 20 9.25 -8.41 0.93
CA GLN A 20 9.69 -9.67 1.47
C GLN A 20 8.89 -10.07 2.70
N ALA A 21 8.69 -9.12 3.61
CA ALA A 21 7.95 -9.41 4.83
C ALA A 21 6.51 -9.81 4.54
N LEU A 22 5.88 -9.13 3.58
CA LEU A 22 4.50 -9.46 3.22
C LEU A 22 4.41 -10.82 2.54
N ASN A 23 5.38 -11.14 1.69
CA ASN A 23 5.41 -12.46 1.07
C ASN A 23 5.50 -13.55 2.10
N GLU A 24 6.28 -13.34 3.15
CA GLU A 24 6.48 -14.35 4.17
C GLU A 24 5.21 -14.68 4.93
N ILE A 25 4.27 -13.77 4.99
CA ILE A 25 2.99 -14.05 5.66
C ILE A 25 1.89 -14.44 4.68
N GLY A 26 2.24 -14.64 3.41
CA GLY A 26 1.29 -15.16 2.44
C GLY A 26 0.70 -14.14 1.49
N VAL A 27 1.13 -12.91 1.53
CA VAL A 27 0.67 -11.89 0.58
C VAL A 27 1.53 -12.00 -0.66
N LEU A 28 0.97 -12.48 -1.75
CA LEU A 28 1.75 -12.77 -2.95
C LEU A 28 1.54 -11.77 -4.07
N GLY A 29 0.31 -11.32 -4.27
CA GLY A 29 0.02 -10.36 -5.33
C GLY A 29 0.06 -8.95 -4.82
N MET A 30 0.91 -8.12 -5.42
CA MET A 30 1.03 -6.73 -5.03
C MET A 30 1.22 -5.88 -6.27
N THR A 31 0.63 -4.70 -6.25
CA THR A 31 0.82 -3.71 -7.31
C THR A 31 1.57 -2.54 -6.71
N VAL A 32 2.66 -2.15 -7.37
CA VAL A 32 3.53 -1.09 -6.86
C VAL A 32 3.54 0.05 -7.86
N SER A 33 3.40 1.26 -7.36
CA SER A 33 3.52 2.44 -8.20
C SER A 33 4.29 3.52 -7.47
N GLN A 34 4.94 4.36 -8.26
CA GLN A 34 5.62 5.54 -7.72
C GLN A 34 4.62 6.66 -7.66
N VAL A 35 4.61 7.36 -6.52
CA VAL A 35 3.70 8.47 -6.32
C VAL A 35 4.48 9.60 -5.67
N PHE A 36 3.86 10.76 -5.58
CA PHE A 36 4.45 11.87 -4.87
C PHE A 36 3.55 12.26 -3.72
N GLY A 37 4.15 12.34 -2.54
CA GLY A 37 3.47 12.93 -1.42
C GLY A 37 3.63 14.43 -1.52
N CYS A 38 2.60 15.15 -1.11
CA CYS A 38 2.58 16.59 -1.21
C CYS A 38 2.11 17.17 0.10
N GLY A 39 2.79 18.19 0.58
CA GLY A 39 2.39 18.85 1.80
C GLY A 39 2.77 20.31 1.74
N LEU A 40 2.17 21.07 2.64
CA LEU A 40 2.47 22.46 2.80
C LEU A 40 3.31 22.64 4.03
N GLN A 41 4.43 23.33 3.90
CA GLN A 41 5.26 23.69 5.02
C GLN A 41 5.10 25.18 5.27
N LYS A 42 4.65 25.48 6.46
CA LYS A 42 4.46 26.85 6.83
C LYS A 42 5.78 27.46 7.29
N GLY A 43 5.96 28.73 6.97
CA GLY A 43 7.14 29.41 7.46
C GLY A 43 8.31 29.44 6.52
N HIS A 44 8.19 28.86 5.36
CA HIS A 44 9.23 28.95 4.36
C HIS A 44 9.16 30.28 3.64
N GLU A 45 10.12 30.47 2.77
CA GLU A 45 10.33 31.78 2.19
C GLU A 45 9.30 32.24 1.23
N GLU A 46 8.56 31.34 0.65
CA GLU A 46 7.55 31.72 -0.29
C GLU A 46 6.49 32.55 0.38
N VAL A 47 6.34 33.75 -0.04
CA VAL A 47 5.35 34.64 0.51
C VAL A 47 4.35 34.94 -0.57
N TYR A 48 3.12 34.62 -0.33
CA TYR A 48 2.09 34.92 -1.26
C TYR A 48 0.91 35.48 -0.50
N ARG A 49 0.60 36.72 -0.75
CA ARG A 49 -0.47 37.40 -0.06
C ARG A 49 -0.29 37.36 1.44
N GLY A 50 0.93 37.57 1.87
CA GLY A 50 1.21 37.60 3.29
C GLY A 50 1.31 36.27 3.96
N LYS A 51 1.26 35.21 3.21
CA LYS A 51 1.40 33.86 3.77
C LYS A 51 2.60 33.19 3.18
N LYS A 52 3.21 32.35 3.99
CA LYS A 52 4.39 31.62 3.57
C LYS A 52 4.09 30.15 3.54
N TYR A 53 4.16 29.57 2.38
CA TYR A 53 3.96 28.15 2.19
C TYR A 53 4.98 27.61 1.24
N ASP A 54 5.37 26.40 1.50
CA ASP A 54 6.25 25.68 0.62
C ASP A 54 5.56 24.36 0.30
N ILE A 55 5.41 24.07 -0.97
CA ILE A 55 4.78 22.83 -1.40
C ILE A 55 5.90 21.90 -1.81
N ASN A 56 6.02 20.81 -1.06
CA ASN A 56 7.04 19.82 -1.34
C ASN A 56 6.42 18.61 -1.98
N LEU A 57 7.02 18.17 -3.07
CA LEU A 57 6.67 16.92 -3.70
C LEU A 57 7.75 15.92 -3.36
N VAL A 58 7.39 14.93 -2.58
CA VAL A 58 8.34 13.95 -2.09
C VAL A 58 8.03 12.60 -2.72
N PRO A 59 9.01 11.96 -3.36
CA PRO A 59 8.77 10.65 -3.96
C PRO A 59 8.41 9.64 -2.90
N LYS A 60 7.39 8.86 -3.18
CA LYS A 60 6.93 7.79 -2.31
C LYS A 60 6.56 6.60 -3.17
N ILE A 61 6.32 5.47 -2.55
CA ILE A 61 5.75 4.33 -3.24
C ILE A 61 4.38 4.05 -2.69
N LYS A 62 3.55 3.48 -3.54
CA LYS A 62 2.25 2.99 -3.14
C LYS A 62 2.20 1.52 -3.46
N ILE A 63 1.88 0.71 -2.47
CA ILE A 63 1.71 -0.71 -2.65
C ILE A 63 0.26 -1.05 -2.39
N GLU A 64 -0.36 -1.74 -3.33
CA GLU A 64 -1.73 -2.18 -3.16
C GLU A 64 -1.78 -3.69 -3.22
N THR A 65 -2.53 -4.28 -2.31
CA THR A 65 -2.78 -5.72 -2.36
C THR A 65 -4.20 -5.96 -1.92
N VAL A 66 -4.79 -7.03 -2.42
CA VAL A 66 -6.13 -7.43 -2.02
C VAL A 66 -6.02 -8.81 -1.41
N ILE A 67 -6.52 -8.96 -0.20
CA ILE A 67 -6.39 -10.19 0.56
C ILE A 67 -7.76 -10.74 0.92
N CYS A 68 -7.83 -12.04 1.11
CA CYS A 68 -9.05 -12.66 1.59
C CYS A 68 -8.77 -13.76 2.62
N GLU A 69 -7.63 -14.41 2.55
CA GLU A 69 -7.30 -15.47 3.50
C GLU A 69 -6.32 -15.04 4.57
N VAL A 70 -5.40 -14.16 4.21
CA VAL A 70 -4.45 -13.61 5.19
C VAL A 70 -5.20 -12.63 6.07
N PRO A 71 -5.10 -12.75 7.39
CA PRO A 71 -5.82 -11.82 8.26
C PRO A 71 -5.34 -10.39 8.09
N VAL A 72 -6.28 -9.47 8.07
CA VAL A 72 -5.97 -8.05 7.90
C VAL A 72 -5.00 -7.58 8.98
N GLU A 73 -5.26 -7.95 10.23
CA GLU A 73 -4.41 -7.49 11.33
C GLU A 73 -2.97 -7.96 11.15
N LYS A 74 -2.79 -9.15 10.61
CA LYS A 74 -1.44 -9.65 10.40
C LYS A 74 -0.69 -8.83 9.37
N VAL A 75 -1.39 -8.41 8.32
CA VAL A 75 -0.79 -7.55 7.29
C VAL A 75 -0.43 -6.20 7.89
N LEU A 76 -1.34 -5.62 8.67
CA LEU A 76 -1.09 -4.31 9.27
C LEU A 76 0.08 -4.36 10.23
N ASP A 77 0.12 -5.36 11.10
CA ASP A 77 1.20 -5.49 12.06
C ASP A 77 2.53 -5.68 11.38
N THR A 78 2.58 -6.53 10.35
CA THR A 78 3.80 -6.80 9.63
C THR A 78 4.31 -5.54 8.95
N ALA A 79 3.43 -4.84 8.25
CA ALA A 79 3.83 -3.63 7.54
C ALA A 79 4.30 -2.56 8.53
N GLN A 80 3.57 -2.38 9.61
CA GLN A 80 3.96 -1.36 10.58
C GLN A 80 5.31 -1.67 11.20
N LYS A 81 5.57 -2.94 11.50
CA LYS A 81 6.84 -3.32 12.10
C LYS A 81 8.02 -3.02 11.17
N VAL A 82 7.84 -3.26 9.88
CA VAL A 82 8.90 -3.00 8.91
C VAL A 82 9.10 -1.51 8.68
N LEU A 83 8.00 -0.76 8.62
CA LEU A 83 8.04 0.61 8.12
C LEU A 83 8.24 1.67 9.18
N ARG A 84 7.92 1.36 10.41
CA ARG A 84 7.93 2.36 11.46
C ARG A 84 9.35 2.78 11.83
N THR A 85 9.62 4.06 11.74
CA THR A 85 10.85 4.64 12.26
C THR A 85 10.56 5.68 13.33
N GLY A 86 9.32 6.14 13.39
CA GLY A 86 8.92 7.19 14.31
C GLY A 86 9.00 8.58 13.72
N SER A 87 9.36 8.68 12.45
CA SER A 87 9.46 10.00 11.82
C SER A 87 8.25 10.26 10.94
N PHE A 88 8.10 11.51 10.56
CA PHE A 88 6.95 11.93 9.77
C PHE A 88 6.88 11.29 8.39
N GLY A 89 7.98 10.79 7.88
CA GLY A 89 8.00 10.22 6.55
C GLY A 89 7.58 8.76 6.46
N ASP A 90 7.16 8.16 7.57
CA ASP A 90 6.83 6.74 7.60
C ASP A 90 5.66 6.35 6.71
N GLY A 91 4.68 7.22 6.57
CA GLY A 91 3.57 6.97 5.67
C GLY A 91 2.33 6.47 6.37
N LYS A 92 1.42 5.92 5.58
CA LYS A 92 0.11 5.50 6.09
C LYS A 92 -0.35 4.23 5.39
N ILE A 93 -1.23 3.52 6.06
CA ILE A 93 -1.86 2.33 5.52
C ILE A 93 -3.36 2.55 5.53
N PHE A 94 -4.00 2.26 4.40
CA PHE A 94 -5.44 2.40 4.27
C PHE A 94 -6.06 1.04 4.02
N VAL A 95 -7.20 0.80 4.64
CA VAL A 95 -7.88 -0.48 4.57
C VAL A 95 -9.29 -0.25 4.05
N THR A 96 -9.67 -0.99 3.02
CA THR A 96 -10.99 -0.84 2.40
C THR A 96 -11.56 -2.20 2.10
N GLU A 97 -12.80 -2.43 2.51
CA GLU A 97 -13.50 -3.65 2.11
C GLU A 97 -14.01 -3.45 0.69
N LEU A 98 -13.75 -4.42 -0.16
CA LEU A 98 -14.18 -4.35 -1.54
C LEU A 98 -15.50 -5.07 -1.71
N SER A 99 -16.38 -4.49 -2.53
CA SER A 99 -17.66 -5.11 -2.82
C SER A 99 -17.51 -6.38 -3.64
N ASP A 100 -16.53 -6.38 -4.54
CA ASP A 100 -16.35 -7.50 -5.45
C ASP A 100 -14.99 -7.38 -6.13
N ALA A 101 -14.60 -8.44 -6.79
CA ALA A 101 -13.41 -8.49 -7.61
C ALA A 101 -13.69 -9.46 -8.74
N VAL A 102 -13.04 -9.27 -9.87
CA VAL A 102 -13.20 -10.17 -11.02
C VAL A 102 -11.84 -10.50 -11.56
N ARG A 103 -11.57 -11.77 -11.72
CA ARG A 103 -10.35 -12.21 -12.39
C ARG A 103 -10.61 -12.17 -13.88
N ILE A 104 -9.90 -11.33 -14.57
CA ILE A 104 -10.19 -11.07 -15.99
C ILE A 104 -10.06 -12.35 -16.83
N ARG A 105 -9.04 -13.13 -16.56
CA ARG A 105 -8.79 -14.32 -17.38
C ARG A 105 -9.90 -15.37 -17.26
N THR A 106 -10.47 -15.52 -16.06
CA THR A 106 -11.39 -16.62 -15.82
C THR A 106 -12.82 -16.18 -15.57
N GLY A 107 -13.04 -14.91 -15.25
CA GLY A 107 -14.35 -14.43 -14.87
C GLY A 107 -14.75 -14.76 -13.45
N GLN A 108 -13.85 -15.36 -12.66
CA GLN A 108 -14.15 -15.66 -11.27
C GLN A 108 -14.38 -14.39 -10.48
N ARG A 109 -15.25 -14.50 -9.50
CA ARG A 109 -15.68 -13.34 -8.72
C ARG A 109 -15.35 -13.50 -7.25
N GLY A 110 -15.30 -12.37 -6.55
CA GLY A 110 -15.14 -12.35 -5.11
C GLY A 110 -13.83 -12.95 -4.66
N ALA A 111 -13.89 -13.74 -3.59
CA ALA A 111 -12.70 -14.36 -3.03
C ALA A 111 -12.00 -15.26 -4.03
N ASP A 112 -12.77 -15.92 -4.89
CA ASP A 112 -12.17 -16.80 -5.90
C ASP A 112 -11.35 -16.04 -6.91
N ALA A 113 -11.63 -14.77 -7.10
CA ALA A 113 -10.84 -13.94 -8.00
C ALA A 113 -9.47 -13.61 -7.40
N ILE A 114 -9.35 -13.72 -6.08
CA ILE A 114 -8.16 -13.33 -5.35
C ILE A 114 -7.28 -14.53 -5.01
N LYS A 115 -7.89 -15.67 -4.69
CA LYS A 115 -7.14 -16.85 -4.26
C LYS A 115 -6.26 -17.38 -5.37
N ASP A 116 -5.11 -17.89 -4.99
CA ASP A 116 -4.24 -18.58 -5.92
C ASP A 116 -4.89 -19.88 -6.34
N ILE A 117 -4.70 -20.23 -7.60
CA ILE A 117 -5.18 -21.49 -8.14
C ILE A 117 -4.02 -22.46 -8.10
N PRO A 118 -4.16 -23.61 -7.41
CA PRO A 118 -3.06 -24.57 -7.33
C PRO A 118 -2.58 -24.98 -8.72
N GLY A 119 -1.27 -24.98 -8.91
CA GLY A 119 -0.68 -25.37 -10.17
C GLY A 119 -0.66 -24.30 -11.23
N GLU A 120 -1.23 -23.15 -10.97
CA GLU A 120 -1.27 -22.08 -11.95
C GLU A 120 -0.07 -21.16 -11.77
N ARG A 121 0.57 -20.85 -12.89
CA ARG A 121 1.73 -19.96 -12.82
C ARG A 121 1.32 -18.53 -12.61
N LYS A 122 2.12 -17.88 -11.78
CA LYS A 122 1.94 -16.46 -11.58
C LYS A 122 2.99 -15.74 -12.36
N GLU A 123 2.65 -14.60 -12.84
CA GLU A 123 3.63 -13.81 -13.57
C GLU A 123 4.01 -12.58 -12.82
#